data_8d8b0e8b0bccbd21706f3e2b5dce7641
#
_entry.id   8d8b0e8b0bccbd21706f3e2b5dce7641
#
_cell.length_a   1.000
_cell.length_b   1.000
_cell.length_c   1.000
_cell.angle_alpha   90.00
_cell.angle_beta   90.00
_cell.angle_gamma   90.00
#
_symmetry.space_group_name_H-M   'P 1'
#
loop_
_entity.id
_entity.type
_entity.pdbx_description
1 polymer ?
#
loop_
_entity_poly.entity_id
_entity_poly.type
_entity_poly.pdbx_seq_one_letter_code
_entity_poly.pdbx_strand_id
1 'polypeptide(L)'
;VLAILAAGAAAETTFIVGGKSIVNETPFFGRSGLDAVRWQQLVVPSDGVAEGDLRRWEWHSSGGGTPGDFQQFKVQFLEVDRSGLTLPFNSNYENQTPVVIASGDPFVLDAPDAGWFGFDITPSFNYTGRSLLVEVWWSGDSEGGTQCYSKNATRESRCVYACIRNSVNVNGYPNQGKIYNWLHYMRFTVSPIAVEPTSLGRVRALYR
;
A
#
# COMPACT_ATOMS: atom_id res chain seq x y z
N VAL A 1 20.48 34.14 -28.04
CA VAL A 1 20.95 32.87 -27.52
C VAL A 1 19.84 32.33 -26.60
N LEU A 2 19.11 31.32 -27.06
CA LEU A 2 18.06 30.68 -26.32
C LEU A 2 18.71 29.60 -25.45
N ALA A 3 18.85 29.85 -24.15
CA ALA A 3 19.25 28.82 -23.20
C ALA A 3 18.04 27.93 -22.93
N ILE A 4 18.02 26.74 -23.51
CA ILE A 4 17.06 25.66 -23.13
C ILE A 4 17.61 25.10 -21.81
N LEU A 5 17.02 25.54 -20.69
CA LEU A 5 17.19 24.84 -19.42
C LEU A 5 16.47 23.51 -19.53
N ALA A 6 17.22 22.44 -19.74
CA ALA A 6 16.68 21.09 -19.55
C ALA A 6 16.29 20.94 -18.08
N ALA A 7 15.01 20.90 -17.80
CA ALA A 7 14.52 20.49 -16.49
C ALA A 7 14.97 19.03 -16.30
N GLY A 8 16.01 18.83 -15.50
CA GLY A 8 16.42 17.48 -15.11
C GLY A 8 15.25 16.81 -14.43
N ALA A 9 14.84 15.61 -14.88
CA ALA A 9 13.88 14.81 -14.18
C ALA A 9 14.42 14.58 -12.75
N ALA A 10 13.67 14.99 -11.74
CA ALA A 10 14.05 14.73 -10.37
C ALA A 10 14.07 13.21 -10.15
N ALA A 11 15.12 12.72 -9.48
CA ALA A 11 15.31 11.30 -9.27
C ALA A 11 14.24 10.73 -8.34
N GLU A 12 13.77 9.52 -8.64
CA GLU A 12 12.91 8.76 -7.75
C GLU A 12 13.60 8.50 -6.42
N THR A 13 12.84 8.56 -5.34
CA THR A 13 13.31 8.29 -3.97
C THR A 13 12.52 7.15 -3.36
N THR A 14 13.23 6.27 -2.64
CA THR A 14 12.61 5.13 -1.96
C THR A 14 12.52 5.40 -0.46
N PHE A 15 11.32 5.23 0.09
CA PHE A 15 11.00 5.37 1.51
C PHE A 15 10.64 4.02 2.11
N ILE A 16 11.17 3.73 3.30
CA ILE A 16 10.94 2.46 4.00
C ILE A 16 10.12 2.73 5.27
N VAL A 17 9.04 1.97 5.41
CA VAL A 17 8.12 2.01 6.55
C VAL A 17 8.15 0.65 7.25
N GLY A 18 8.01 0.63 8.58
CA GLY A 18 7.95 -0.62 9.33
C GLY A 18 9.32 -1.19 9.73
N GLY A 19 9.42 -2.52 9.82
CA GLY A 19 10.67 -3.20 10.23
C GLY A 19 10.54 -4.71 10.30
N LYS A 20 11.66 -5.40 10.59
CA LYS A 20 11.83 -6.86 10.51
C LYS A 20 11.81 -7.54 11.89
N SER A 21 10.91 -7.18 12.80
CA SER A 21 10.90 -7.80 14.15
C SER A 21 9.88 -8.91 14.33
N ILE A 22 8.91 -9.02 13.44
CA ILE A 22 7.84 -10.02 13.50
C ILE A 22 7.63 -10.58 12.10
N VAL A 23 7.33 -11.86 11.99
CA VAL A 23 6.91 -12.51 10.74
C VAL A 23 5.40 -12.72 10.79
N ASN A 24 4.70 -12.27 9.77
CA ASN A 24 3.24 -12.36 9.62
C ASN A 24 2.86 -13.07 8.32
N GLU A 25 1.81 -13.86 8.36
CA GLU A 25 1.23 -14.52 7.17
C GLU A 25 0.41 -13.55 6.30
N THR A 26 0.02 -12.41 6.84
CA THR A 26 -0.84 -11.44 6.16
C THR A 26 -0.06 -10.36 5.44
N PRO A 27 -0.58 -9.81 4.33
CA PRO A 27 -1.81 -10.17 3.61
C PRO A 27 -1.62 -11.18 2.46
N PHE A 28 -0.41 -11.66 2.19
CA PHE A 28 -0.02 -12.40 1.00
C PHE A 28 0.25 -13.88 1.23
N PHE A 29 -0.43 -14.49 2.17
CA PHE A 29 -0.28 -15.92 2.42
C PHE A 29 -1.64 -16.62 2.31
N GLY A 30 -1.87 -17.28 1.17
CA GLY A 30 -2.98 -18.19 0.96
C GLY A 30 -2.67 -19.57 1.53
N ARG A 31 -3.66 -20.23 2.09
CA ARG A 31 -3.59 -21.62 2.53
C ARG A 31 -4.94 -22.29 2.48
N SER A 32 -4.96 -23.60 2.37
CA SER A 32 -6.18 -24.39 2.38
C SER A 32 -7.13 -23.99 3.53
N GLY A 33 -8.38 -23.74 3.20
CA GLY A 33 -9.42 -23.31 4.13
C GLY A 33 -9.39 -21.83 4.49
N LEU A 34 -8.61 -21.02 3.81
CA LEU A 34 -8.66 -19.57 3.90
C LEU A 34 -9.41 -19.02 2.67
N ASP A 35 -10.67 -18.62 2.87
CA ASP A 35 -11.60 -18.29 1.78
C ASP A 35 -11.57 -16.79 1.41
N ALA A 36 -11.19 -15.94 2.34
CA ALA A 36 -11.01 -14.51 2.09
C ALA A 36 -10.10 -13.85 3.12
N VAL A 37 -9.39 -12.84 2.68
CA VAL A 37 -8.60 -11.95 3.53
C VAL A 37 -8.94 -10.51 3.18
N ARG A 38 -9.04 -9.68 4.22
CA ARG A 38 -9.05 -8.24 4.11
C ARG A 38 -8.08 -7.65 5.13
N TRP A 39 -7.23 -6.79 4.66
CA TRP A 39 -6.17 -6.19 5.46
C TRP A 39 -6.05 -4.69 5.12
N GLN A 40 -5.94 -3.86 6.15
CA GLN A 40 -5.66 -2.44 6.00
C GLN A 40 -4.47 -2.05 6.87
N GLN A 41 -3.62 -1.19 6.33
CA GLN A 41 -2.48 -0.58 7.00
C GLN A 41 -2.57 0.93 6.85
N LEU A 42 -2.36 1.65 7.95
CA LEU A 42 -2.24 3.09 7.92
C LEU A 42 -0.77 3.51 7.98
N VAL A 43 -0.31 4.22 6.98
CA VAL A 43 0.98 4.92 6.94
C VAL A 43 0.70 6.38 7.25
N VAL A 44 1.27 6.90 8.33
CA VAL A 44 1.04 8.29 8.74
C VAL A 44 2.21 9.17 8.32
N PRO A 45 2.05 10.51 8.26
CA PRO A 45 3.12 11.42 7.83
C PRO A 45 4.44 11.25 8.59
N SER A 46 4.38 10.91 9.88
CA SER A 46 5.58 10.66 10.70
C SER A 46 6.36 9.38 10.32
N ASP A 47 5.83 8.53 9.46
CA ASP A 47 6.58 7.39 8.89
C ASP A 47 7.56 7.84 7.78
N GLY A 48 7.49 9.11 7.36
CA GLY A 48 8.49 9.77 6.55
C GLY A 48 8.38 9.54 5.04
N VAL A 49 7.25 9.03 4.53
CA VAL A 49 7.01 8.97 3.08
C VAL A 49 6.78 10.38 2.57
N ALA A 50 7.57 10.84 1.60
CA ALA A 50 7.44 12.16 1.04
C ALA A 50 6.26 12.28 0.07
N GLU A 51 5.76 13.52 -0.08
CA GLU A 51 4.77 13.89 -1.10
C GLU A 51 5.33 13.64 -2.51
N GLY A 52 4.44 13.27 -3.42
CA GLY A 52 4.78 13.02 -4.82
C GLY A 52 3.94 11.92 -5.46
N ASP A 53 4.33 11.54 -6.66
CA ASP A 53 3.71 10.43 -7.37
C ASP A 53 4.27 9.10 -6.88
N LEU A 54 3.46 8.30 -6.19
CA LEU A 54 3.81 6.93 -5.84
C LEU A 54 3.82 6.09 -7.12
N ARG A 55 4.98 5.52 -7.44
CA ARG A 55 5.23 4.74 -8.66
C ARG A 55 5.30 3.25 -8.41
N ARG A 56 5.74 2.85 -7.21
CA ARG A 56 5.89 1.46 -6.83
C ARG A 56 5.66 1.27 -5.34
N TRP A 57 5.06 0.17 -4.97
CA TRP A 57 4.84 -0.26 -3.60
C TRP A 57 5.24 -1.71 -3.43
N GLU A 58 5.98 -2.01 -2.36
CA GLU A 58 6.57 -3.32 -2.13
C GLU A 58 6.52 -3.70 -0.66
N TRP A 59 6.49 -5.01 -0.42
CA TRP A 59 6.71 -5.64 0.88
C TRP A 59 8.02 -6.39 0.92
N HIS A 60 8.46 -6.70 2.13
CA HIS A 60 9.60 -7.56 2.31
C HIS A 60 9.16 -8.95 2.77
N SER A 61 9.38 -9.96 1.92
CA SER A 61 9.22 -11.37 2.24
C SER A 61 10.23 -11.80 3.29
N SER A 62 9.80 -12.64 4.22
CA SER A 62 10.69 -13.31 5.20
C SER A 62 11.36 -14.57 4.66
N GLY A 63 10.99 -15.02 3.48
CA GLY A 63 11.42 -16.26 2.87
C GLY A 63 10.39 -17.39 2.98
N GLY A 64 10.68 -18.50 2.32
CA GLY A 64 9.81 -19.68 2.30
C GLY A 64 8.52 -19.51 1.52
N GLY A 65 8.46 -18.49 0.64
CA GLY A 65 7.33 -18.24 -0.24
C GLY A 65 7.27 -19.24 -1.40
N THR A 66 6.07 -19.46 -1.88
CA THR A 66 5.77 -20.11 -3.15
C THR A 66 4.96 -19.16 -4.01
N PRO A 67 4.96 -19.27 -5.33
CA PRO A 67 4.05 -18.48 -6.16
C PRO A 67 2.64 -18.58 -5.61
N GLY A 68 2.00 -17.42 -5.42
CA GLY A 68 0.64 -17.33 -4.90
C GLY A 68 -0.36 -17.10 -6.02
N ASP A 69 -1.48 -17.81 -5.97
CA ASP A 69 -2.62 -17.61 -6.85
C ASP A 69 -3.79 -17.10 -6.01
N PHE A 70 -4.16 -15.84 -6.20
CA PHE A 70 -5.18 -15.16 -5.41
C PHE A 70 -6.38 -14.83 -6.29
N GLN A 71 -7.56 -15.34 -5.91
CA GLN A 71 -8.79 -15.03 -6.60
C GLN A 71 -9.33 -13.67 -6.16
N GLN A 72 -9.97 -12.94 -7.08
CA GLN A 72 -10.57 -11.62 -6.83
C GLN A 72 -9.65 -10.66 -6.07
N PHE A 73 -8.38 -10.69 -6.38
CA PHE A 73 -7.36 -9.89 -5.70
C PHE A 73 -7.51 -8.40 -5.99
N LYS A 74 -7.32 -7.57 -4.97
CA LYS A 74 -7.30 -6.12 -5.11
C LYS A 74 -6.37 -5.46 -4.11
N VAL A 75 -5.66 -4.45 -4.58
CA VAL A 75 -4.93 -3.48 -3.77
C VAL A 75 -5.48 -2.09 -4.04
N GLN A 76 -5.73 -1.33 -2.97
CA GLN A 76 -6.28 0.02 -3.06
C GLN A 76 -5.54 0.97 -2.13
N PHE A 77 -5.45 2.23 -2.56
CA PHE A 77 -4.91 3.34 -1.79
C PHE A 77 -5.95 4.42 -1.58
N LEU A 78 -5.86 5.10 -0.43
CA LEU A 78 -6.68 6.25 -0.11
C LEU A 78 -5.94 7.17 0.87
N GLU A 79 -5.94 8.47 0.64
CA GLU A 79 -5.51 9.43 1.66
C GLU A 79 -6.66 9.77 2.61
N VAL A 80 -6.38 9.71 3.91
CA VAL A 80 -7.35 9.92 4.99
C VAL A 80 -6.80 10.88 6.05
N ASP A 81 -7.71 11.50 6.84
CA ASP A 81 -7.35 12.47 7.89
C ASP A 81 -7.32 11.82 9.29
N ARG A 82 -6.81 10.59 9.40
CA ARG A 82 -6.79 9.87 10.68
C ARG A 82 -5.39 9.41 11.05
N SER A 83 -5.18 9.19 12.34
CA SER A 83 -3.94 8.67 12.90
C SER A 83 -4.01 7.20 13.29
N GLY A 84 -5.21 6.61 13.33
CA GLY A 84 -5.43 5.20 13.66
C GLY A 84 -6.64 4.61 12.94
N LEU A 85 -6.64 3.28 12.80
CA LEU A 85 -7.71 2.51 12.17
C LEU A 85 -8.77 2.07 13.19
N THR A 86 -10.00 1.90 12.71
CA THR A 86 -11.15 1.45 13.49
C THR A 86 -11.87 0.30 12.79
N LEU A 87 -12.88 -0.27 13.44
CA LEU A 87 -13.82 -1.20 12.84
C LEU A 87 -15.20 -0.53 12.73
N PRO A 88 -15.99 -0.88 11.73
CA PRO A 88 -15.70 -1.79 10.61
C PRO A 88 -14.71 -1.20 9.60
N PHE A 89 -14.13 -2.03 8.72
CA PHE A 89 -13.13 -1.61 7.72
C PHE A 89 -13.54 -0.39 6.90
N ASN A 90 -14.79 -0.35 6.44
CA ASN A 90 -15.29 0.73 5.59
C ASN A 90 -15.35 2.10 6.32
N SER A 91 -15.36 2.12 7.66
CA SER A 91 -15.28 3.37 8.43
C SER A 91 -13.96 4.09 8.22
N ASN A 92 -12.92 3.36 7.76
CA ASN A 92 -11.61 3.93 7.51
C ASN A 92 -11.52 4.71 6.19
N TYR A 93 -12.54 4.63 5.34
CA TYR A 93 -12.58 5.37 4.07
C TYR A 93 -13.07 6.82 4.19
N GLU A 94 -13.62 7.22 5.33
CA GLU A 94 -14.14 8.59 5.53
C GLU A 94 -15.12 9.03 4.43
N ASN A 95 -15.99 8.10 3.98
CA ASN A 95 -16.93 8.29 2.88
C ASN A 95 -16.29 8.57 1.51
N GLN A 96 -15.03 8.28 1.34
CA GLN A 96 -14.32 8.41 0.07
C GLN A 96 -14.23 7.06 -0.65
N THR A 97 -13.92 7.09 -1.93
CA THR A 97 -13.70 5.88 -2.75
C THR A 97 -12.21 5.63 -2.91
N PRO A 98 -11.67 4.49 -2.45
CA PRO A 98 -10.27 4.15 -2.65
C PRO A 98 -9.90 4.00 -4.13
N VAL A 99 -8.67 4.34 -4.47
CA VAL A 99 -8.11 4.16 -5.80
C VAL A 99 -7.53 2.75 -5.90
N VAL A 100 -8.01 1.97 -6.87
CA VAL A 100 -7.45 0.63 -7.17
C VAL A 100 -6.12 0.81 -7.88
N ILE A 101 -5.04 0.24 -7.30
CA ILE A 101 -3.70 0.29 -7.87
C ILE A 101 -3.24 -1.04 -8.48
N ALA A 102 -3.82 -2.14 -8.06
CA ALA A 102 -3.61 -3.46 -8.65
C ALA A 102 -4.86 -4.33 -8.44
N SER A 103 -5.17 -5.17 -9.41
CA SER A 103 -6.26 -6.16 -9.30
C SER A 103 -6.06 -7.29 -10.29
N GLY A 104 -6.64 -8.45 -9.99
CA GLY A 104 -6.68 -9.61 -10.87
C GLY A 104 -7.60 -10.71 -10.35
N ASP A 105 -8.03 -11.59 -11.26
CA ASP A 105 -8.86 -12.76 -10.95
C ASP A 105 -8.62 -13.87 -12.00
N PRO A 106 -7.71 -14.79 -11.75
CA PRO A 106 -6.74 -14.83 -10.64
C PRO A 106 -5.65 -13.76 -10.76
N PHE A 107 -5.00 -13.48 -9.63
CA PHE A 107 -3.80 -12.67 -9.55
C PHE A 107 -2.63 -13.54 -9.11
N VAL A 108 -1.65 -13.72 -9.98
CA VAL A 108 -0.45 -14.50 -9.68
C VAL A 108 0.60 -13.60 -9.04
N LEU A 109 0.97 -13.90 -7.81
CA LEU A 109 2.04 -13.23 -7.08
C LEU A 109 3.31 -14.07 -7.15
N ASP A 110 4.29 -13.61 -7.90
CA ASP A 110 5.62 -14.20 -7.92
C ASP A 110 6.41 -13.68 -6.71
N ALA A 111 6.24 -14.36 -5.57
CA ALA A 111 6.86 -13.95 -4.33
C ALA A 111 8.27 -14.56 -4.22
N PRO A 112 9.29 -13.75 -3.89
CA PRO A 112 10.65 -14.26 -3.72
C PRO A 112 10.77 -15.10 -2.44
N ASP A 113 11.74 -16.00 -2.38
CA ASP A 113 12.09 -16.73 -1.17
C ASP A 113 12.39 -15.78 -0.01
N ALA A 114 13.14 -14.72 -0.28
CA ALA A 114 13.36 -13.61 0.64
C ALA A 114 13.64 -12.33 -0.16
N GLY A 115 13.21 -11.19 0.34
CA GLY A 115 13.48 -9.88 -0.28
C GLY A 115 12.24 -9.07 -0.59
N TRP A 116 12.44 -8.02 -1.39
CA TRP A 116 11.38 -7.11 -1.78
C TRP A 116 10.59 -7.64 -2.96
N PHE A 117 9.28 -7.56 -2.88
CA PHE A 117 8.34 -7.86 -3.95
C PHE A 117 7.16 -6.86 -3.90
N GLY A 118 6.50 -6.62 -5.01
CA GLY A 118 5.38 -5.68 -5.03
C GLY A 118 4.93 -5.29 -6.42
N PHE A 119 4.31 -4.11 -6.50
CA PHE A 119 3.55 -3.68 -7.67
C PHE A 119 4.02 -2.30 -8.16
N ASP A 120 4.12 -2.17 -9.48
CA ASP A 120 4.18 -0.86 -10.12
C ASP A 120 2.78 -0.24 -10.11
N ILE A 121 2.70 1.02 -9.75
CA ILE A 121 1.44 1.76 -9.63
C ILE A 121 1.20 2.49 -10.95
N THR A 122 0.22 2.04 -11.74
CA THR A 122 -0.09 2.59 -13.05
C THR A 122 -1.61 2.80 -13.22
N PRO A 123 -2.08 4.05 -13.41
CA PRO A 123 -1.33 5.29 -13.30
C PRO A 123 -0.79 5.52 -11.88
N SER A 124 0.22 6.39 -11.74
CA SER A 124 0.78 6.73 -10.43
C SER A 124 -0.30 7.30 -9.49
N PHE A 125 -0.14 7.05 -8.20
CA PHE A 125 -0.98 7.62 -7.17
C PHE A 125 -0.38 8.94 -6.67
N ASN A 126 -1.09 10.06 -6.86
CA ASN A 126 -0.65 11.36 -6.34
C ASN A 126 -0.85 11.40 -4.82
N TYR A 127 0.26 11.40 -4.08
CA TYR A 127 0.30 11.41 -2.63
C TYR A 127 0.62 12.82 -2.12
N THR A 128 -0.25 13.37 -1.28
CA THR A 128 -0.15 14.76 -0.77
C THR A 128 0.43 14.86 0.64
N GLY A 129 0.95 13.76 1.18
CA GLY A 129 1.59 13.74 2.51
C GLY A 129 0.61 13.53 3.68
N ARG A 130 -0.66 13.26 3.42
CA ARG A 130 -1.65 12.88 4.45
C ARG A 130 -1.43 11.44 4.90
N SER A 131 -2.23 10.94 5.82
CA SER A 131 -2.19 9.51 6.15
C SER A 131 -2.63 8.68 4.96
N LEU A 132 -1.83 7.68 4.57
CA LEU A 132 -2.13 6.78 3.47
C LEU A 132 -2.70 5.47 4.01
N LEU A 133 -3.96 5.21 3.68
CA LEU A 133 -4.60 3.92 3.89
C LEU A 133 -4.25 3.00 2.73
N VAL A 134 -3.55 1.93 3.04
CA VAL A 134 -3.22 0.84 2.12
C VAL A 134 -4.11 -0.33 2.44
N GLU A 135 -4.83 -0.85 1.46
CA GLU A 135 -5.71 -1.99 1.63
C GLU A 135 -5.39 -3.09 0.64
N VAL A 136 -5.36 -4.32 1.13
CA VAL A 136 -5.28 -5.55 0.32
C VAL A 136 -6.44 -6.45 0.68
N TRP A 137 -7.07 -7.02 -0.31
CA TRP A 137 -8.05 -8.05 -0.13
C TRP A 137 -8.10 -9.05 -1.29
N TRP A 138 -8.50 -10.24 -0.99
CA TRP A 138 -8.75 -11.32 -1.93
C TRP A 138 -9.78 -12.29 -1.35
N SER A 139 -10.42 -13.07 -2.21
CA SER A 139 -11.38 -14.10 -1.84
C SER A 139 -11.26 -15.29 -2.78
N GLY A 140 -11.89 -16.39 -2.40
CA GLY A 140 -11.81 -17.65 -3.14
C GLY A 140 -10.64 -18.52 -2.70
N ASP A 141 -10.54 -19.71 -3.33
CA ASP A 141 -9.46 -20.66 -3.05
C ASP A 141 -8.13 -20.06 -3.51
N SER A 142 -7.36 -19.60 -2.53
CA SER A 142 -6.05 -19.01 -2.76
C SER A 142 -4.98 -19.88 -2.13
N GLU A 143 -3.95 -20.21 -2.90
CA GLU A 143 -2.84 -21.04 -2.46
C GLU A 143 -1.51 -20.32 -2.64
N GLY A 144 -0.52 -20.70 -1.85
CA GLY A 144 0.83 -20.15 -1.94
C GLY A 144 0.96 -18.77 -1.32
N GLY A 145 1.89 -18.00 -1.85
CA GLY A 145 2.23 -16.67 -1.33
C GLY A 145 3.40 -16.69 -0.36
N THR A 146 3.58 -15.62 0.42
CA THR A 146 4.72 -15.45 1.29
C THR A 146 4.37 -14.79 2.61
N GLN A 147 5.15 -15.12 3.63
CA GLN A 147 5.12 -14.39 4.91
C GLN A 147 5.88 -13.07 4.79
N CYS A 148 5.41 -12.04 5.47
CA CYS A 148 5.97 -10.70 5.42
C CYS A 148 6.48 -10.24 6.79
N TYR A 149 7.52 -9.42 6.77
CA TYR A 149 8.00 -8.79 7.99
C TYR A 149 7.13 -7.63 8.45
N SER A 150 7.06 -7.45 9.76
CA SER A 150 6.44 -6.29 10.42
C SER A 150 7.19 -5.96 11.72
N LYS A 151 6.83 -4.84 12.34
CA LYS A 151 7.20 -4.49 13.72
C LYS A 151 5.97 -4.03 14.49
N ASN A 152 6.03 -4.04 15.82
CA ASN A 152 5.01 -3.37 16.62
C ASN A 152 5.15 -1.84 16.49
N ALA A 153 4.07 -1.16 16.14
CA ALA A 153 3.97 0.28 16.26
C ALA A 153 3.66 0.66 17.72
N THR A 154 4.26 1.73 18.21
CA THR A 154 4.33 2.00 19.66
C THR A 154 3.05 2.54 20.28
N ARG A 155 2.10 3.10 19.54
CA ARG A 155 0.98 3.84 20.16
C ARG A 155 -0.37 3.84 19.42
N GLU A 156 -0.51 3.30 18.22
CA GLU A 156 -1.71 3.51 17.42
C GLU A 156 -2.17 2.23 16.72
N SER A 157 -3.46 2.14 16.50
CA SER A 157 -4.10 1.04 15.74
C SER A 157 -3.72 1.17 14.26
N ARG A 158 -2.58 0.58 13.87
CA ARG A 158 -1.97 0.77 12.56
C ARG A 158 -2.39 -0.26 11.52
N CYS A 159 -2.94 -1.37 11.97
CA CYS A 159 -3.35 -2.46 11.10
C CYS A 159 -4.71 -3.01 11.54
N VAL A 160 -5.57 -3.26 10.57
CA VAL A 160 -6.80 -4.05 10.76
C VAL A 160 -6.75 -5.24 9.82
N TYR A 161 -7.06 -6.40 10.34
CA TYR A 161 -7.01 -7.64 9.59
C TYR A 161 -8.20 -8.53 9.89
N ALA A 162 -8.74 -9.15 8.86
CA ALA A 162 -9.73 -10.19 8.94
C ALA A 162 -9.47 -11.32 7.95
N CYS A 163 -9.79 -12.53 8.33
CA CYS A 163 -9.86 -13.66 7.42
C CYS A 163 -11.16 -14.44 7.64
N ILE A 164 -11.69 -15.01 6.58
CA ILE A 164 -12.78 -15.97 6.61
C ILE A 164 -12.17 -17.35 6.34
N ARG A 165 -12.60 -18.34 7.10
CA ARG A 165 -12.12 -19.72 7.01
C ARG A 165 -13.26 -20.70 6.89
N ASN A 166 -13.13 -21.69 6.00
CA ASN A 166 -14.06 -22.82 5.84
C ASN A 166 -15.53 -22.37 5.68
N SER A 167 -15.76 -21.28 4.92
CA SER A 167 -17.09 -20.79 4.62
C SER A 167 -17.57 -21.32 3.27
N VAL A 168 -18.69 -21.99 3.24
CA VAL A 168 -19.29 -22.49 1.99
C VAL A 168 -19.95 -21.40 1.13
N ASN A 169 -20.02 -20.15 1.63
CA ASN A 169 -20.66 -19.04 0.93
C ASN A 169 -19.95 -17.71 1.26
N VAL A 170 -18.84 -17.43 0.61
CA VAL A 170 -18.18 -16.11 0.71
C VAL A 170 -18.73 -15.20 -0.37
N ASN A 171 -19.93 -14.67 -0.15
CA ASN A 171 -20.43 -13.55 -0.94
C ASN A 171 -20.04 -12.25 -0.24
N GLY A 172 -18.79 -11.83 -0.44
CA GLY A 172 -18.30 -10.54 0.04
C GLY A 172 -17.06 -10.64 0.94
N TYR A 173 -16.46 -9.48 1.16
CA TYR A 173 -15.24 -9.34 1.96
C TYR A 173 -15.60 -9.09 3.42
N PRO A 174 -14.78 -9.59 4.36
CA PRO A 174 -15.02 -9.32 5.78
C PRO A 174 -14.98 -7.80 6.04
N ASN A 175 -16.04 -7.29 6.67
CA ASN A 175 -16.07 -5.87 7.11
C ASN A 175 -15.79 -5.73 8.61
N GLN A 176 -15.64 -6.83 9.32
CA GLN A 176 -15.26 -6.92 10.73
C GLN A 176 -13.95 -7.68 10.85
N GLY A 177 -13.09 -7.27 11.78
CA GLY A 177 -11.78 -7.88 11.95
C GLY A 177 -11.22 -7.64 13.33
N LYS A 178 -9.89 -7.69 13.44
CA LYS A 178 -9.14 -7.33 14.64
C LYS A 178 -8.19 -6.18 14.35
N ILE A 179 -8.04 -5.32 15.34
CA ILE A 179 -7.11 -4.19 15.29
C ILE A 179 -5.79 -4.64 15.91
N TYR A 180 -4.69 -4.31 15.24
CA TYR A 180 -3.34 -4.62 15.66
C TYR A 180 -2.44 -3.38 15.58
N ASN A 181 -1.39 -3.40 16.37
CA ASN A 181 -0.33 -2.39 16.34
C ASN A 181 0.83 -2.81 15.43
N TRP A 182 0.55 -3.57 14.37
CA TRP A 182 1.57 -3.98 13.43
C TRP A 182 1.79 -2.92 12.37
N LEU A 183 3.04 -2.70 12.04
CA LEU A 183 3.48 -1.88 10.92
C LEU A 183 4.34 -2.76 10.03
N HIS A 184 3.78 -3.17 8.88
CA HIS A 184 4.44 -4.05 7.94
C HIS A 184 5.69 -3.37 7.35
N TYR A 185 6.68 -4.19 7.02
CA TYR A 185 7.92 -3.73 6.42
C TYR A 185 7.71 -3.54 4.92
N MET A 186 7.46 -2.30 4.54
CA MET A 186 7.09 -1.87 3.20
C MET A 186 8.04 -0.80 2.70
N ARG A 187 8.12 -0.64 1.39
CA ARG A 187 8.77 0.50 0.77
C ARG A 187 7.90 1.11 -0.33
N PHE A 188 8.06 2.42 -0.50
CA PHE A 188 7.38 3.22 -1.50
C PHE A 188 8.43 3.91 -2.36
N THR A 189 8.29 3.83 -3.68
CA THR A 189 9.08 4.63 -4.60
C THR A 189 8.24 5.82 -5.05
N VAL A 190 8.77 7.00 -4.83
CA VAL A 190 8.11 8.29 -5.08
C VAL A 190 8.89 9.06 -6.12
N SER A 191 8.20 9.51 -7.16
CA SER A 191 8.71 10.54 -8.08
C SER A 191 8.23 11.89 -7.55
N PRO A 192 9.12 12.86 -7.35
CA PRO A 192 8.69 14.20 -6.96
C PRO A 192 7.83 14.81 -8.06
N ILE A 193 6.82 15.57 -7.66
CA ILE A 193 5.97 16.32 -8.59
C ILE A 193 6.88 17.32 -9.32
N ALA A 194 6.86 17.28 -10.64
CA ALA A 194 7.61 18.24 -11.44
C ALA A 194 7.09 19.66 -11.14
N VAL A 195 7.87 20.46 -10.45
CA VAL A 195 7.56 21.88 -10.28
C VAL A 195 7.79 22.52 -11.64
N GLU A 196 6.73 22.96 -12.31
CA GLU A 196 6.89 23.77 -13.52
C GLU A 196 7.77 24.98 -13.21
N PRO A 197 8.88 25.17 -13.93
CA PRO A 197 9.71 26.34 -13.70
C PRO A 197 8.86 27.59 -13.90
N THR A 198 8.63 28.33 -12.82
CA THR A 198 7.90 29.60 -12.87
C THR A 198 8.69 30.50 -13.81
N SER A 199 8.17 30.75 -15.01
CA SER A 199 8.87 31.58 -15.97
C SER A 199 9.13 32.95 -15.32
N LEU A 200 10.36 33.43 -15.40
CA LEU A 200 10.74 34.78 -14.92
C LEU A 200 9.80 35.88 -15.45
N GLY A 201 9.08 35.62 -16.54
CA GLY A 201 8.03 36.47 -17.07
C GLY A 201 6.78 36.57 -16.18
N ARG A 202 6.39 35.51 -15.47
CA ARG A 202 5.27 35.54 -14.50
C ARG A 202 5.65 36.30 -13.22
N VAL A 203 6.88 36.16 -12.77
CA VAL A 203 7.37 36.90 -11.59
C VAL A 203 7.39 38.41 -11.88
N ARG A 204 7.81 38.86 -13.08
CA ARG A 204 7.77 40.27 -13.45
C ARG A 204 6.35 40.87 -13.56
N ALA A 205 5.32 40.07 -13.84
CA ALA A 205 3.95 40.54 -13.92
C ALA A 205 3.34 40.81 -12.53
N LEU A 206 3.90 40.27 -11.45
CA LEU A 206 3.42 40.50 -10.07
C LEU A 206 4.04 41.75 -9.41
N TYR A 207 5.05 42.39 -10.05
CA TYR A 207 5.76 43.55 -9.53
C TYR A 207 5.59 44.83 -10.42
N ARG A 208 4.51 44.89 -11.20
CA ARG A 208 4.11 46.10 -11.94
C ARG A 208 2.86 46.74 -11.40
#